data_cb2eb59cfaf8985074bde34a266e0be5
#
_entry.id   cb2eb59cfaf8985074bde34a266e0be5
#
_cell.length_a   1.000
_cell.length_b   1.000
_cell.length_c   1.000
_cell.angle_alpha   90.00
_cell.angle_beta   90.00
_cell.angle_gamma   90.00
#
_symmetry.space_group_name_H-M   'P 1'
#
loop_
_entity.id
_entity.type
_entity.pdbx_description
1 polymer ?
#
loop_
_entity_poly.entity_id
_entity_poly.type
_entity_poly.pdbx_seq_one_letter_code
_entity_poly.pdbx_strand_id
1 'polypeptide(L)'
;MKEPSEVAALAATLTIGERATESLLTVLSAAQLVEISASTVGLTDIAREYLLSESPFFKGALFQNISNDEVDLLRKVHLQDDVPRPITTQWLAGRVLKADSQAQVMHAHSFAAASFFAQQPVFQQVDRILDVAGGVGSVSIALALKNPHLRCSVMDLPPMAALARSFSERFGVADKVAFIGQDVFSSEWPAGYDAVILSNVLHDWDHSRCKALIQKAFHAIPVGGRIFVNEMLLNEDRKGPIGPALFSAVMLLFTEGKQLTMSELAALLELAGFQQAVASARFGYYSLVTAQKLTEHPEGKRCG
;
A
#
# COMPACT_ATOMS: atom_id res chain seq x y z
N MET A 1 -0.70 -20.85 -17.18
CA MET A 1 0.46 -21.51 -17.82
C MET A 1 1.51 -21.77 -16.74
N LYS A 2 1.64 -23.01 -16.27
CA LYS A 2 2.66 -23.38 -15.26
C LYS A 2 3.95 -23.87 -15.92
N GLU A 3 3.81 -24.54 -17.04
CA GLU A 3 4.92 -25.02 -17.89
C GLU A 3 5.01 -24.18 -19.14
N PRO A 4 6.20 -24.09 -19.77
CA PRO A 4 6.35 -23.44 -21.06
C PRO A 4 5.38 -24.01 -22.11
N SER A 5 4.87 -23.15 -22.97
CA SER A 5 3.86 -23.51 -23.96
C SER A 5 4.25 -22.94 -25.32
N GLU A 6 3.84 -23.61 -26.39
CA GLU A 6 3.95 -23.05 -27.73
C GLU A 6 3.07 -21.79 -27.86
N VAL A 7 3.59 -20.74 -28.47
CA VAL A 7 2.88 -19.45 -28.66
C VAL A 7 1.55 -19.66 -29.40
N ALA A 8 1.54 -20.51 -30.42
CA ALA A 8 0.33 -20.83 -31.15
C ALA A 8 -0.73 -21.55 -30.30
N ALA A 9 -0.31 -22.45 -29.42
CA ALA A 9 -1.21 -23.14 -28.50
C ALA A 9 -1.78 -22.18 -27.44
N LEU A 10 -0.97 -21.24 -26.95
CA LEU A 10 -1.42 -20.19 -26.04
C LEU A 10 -2.44 -19.27 -26.71
N ALA A 11 -2.18 -18.82 -27.95
CA ALA A 11 -3.10 -17.98 -28.71
C ALA A 11 -4.45 -18.67 -28.92
N ALA A 12 -4.45 -19.95 -29.29
CA ALA A 12 -5.65 -20.76 -29.44
C ALA A 12 -6.43 -20.89 -28.13
N THR A 13 -5.74 -21.13 -27.00
CA THR A 13 -6.36 -21.22 -25.68
C THR A 13 -7.02 -19.90 -25.25
N LEU A 14 -6.37 -18.77 -25.55
CA LEU A 14 -6.88 -17.43 -25.23
C LEU A 14 -7.90 -16.92 -26.26
N THR A 15 -8.07 -17.62 -27.36
CA THR A 15 -8.98 -17.23 -28.47
C THR A 15 -8.64 -15.84 -29.01
N ILE A 16 -7.34 -15.53 -29.14
CA ILE A 16 -6.83 -14.26 -29.65
C ILE A 16 -6.07 -14.46 -30.98
N GLY A 17 -6.15 -13.47 -31.88
CA GLY A 17 -5.46 -13.50 -33.15
C GLY A 17 -3.95 -13.26 -33.03
N GLU A 18 -3.22 -13.54 -34.09
CA GLU A 18 -1.75 -13.45 -34.15
C GLU A 18 -1.22 -12.07 -33.71
N ARG A 19 -1.77 -11.00 -34.25
CA ARG A 19 -1.37 -9.62 -33.91
C ARG A 19 -1.61 -9.29 -32.44
N ALA A 20 -2.73 -9.76 -31.87
CA ALA A 20 -3.04 -9.57 -30.44
C ALA A 20 -2.08 -10.38 -29.56
N THR A 21 -1.73 -11.59 -29.98
CA THR A 21 -0.76 -12.46 -29.29
C THR A 21 0.61 -11.81 -29.27
N GLU A 22 1.10 -11.33 -30.41
CA GLU A 22 2.38 -10.62 -30.51
C GLU A 22 2.41 -9.40 -29.58
N SER A 23 1.39 -8.54 -29.64
CA SER A 23 1.30 -7.35 -28.79
C SER A 23 1.31 -7.70 -27.30
N LEU A 24 0.51 -8.69 -26.89
CA LEU A 24 0.43 -9.14 -25.51
C LEU A 24 1.77 -9.68 -25.01
N LEU A 25 2.40 -10.57 -25.78
CA LEU A 25 3.67 -11.17 -25.41
C LEU A 25 4.80 -10.14 -25.36
N THR A 26 4.80 -9.16 -26.26
CA THR A 26 5.75 -8.04 -26.25
C THR A 26 5.65 -7.24 -24.94
N VAL A 27 4.44 -6.88 -24.52
CA VAL A 27 4.22 -6.15 -23.25
C VAL A 27 4.62 -6.99 -22.04
N LEU A 28 4.21 -8.26 -22.00
CA LEU A 28 4.52 -9.15 -20.88
C LEU A 28 6.03 -9.45 -20.77
N SER A 29 6.72 -9.56 -21.91
CA SER A 29 8.17 -9.74 -21.95
C SER A 29 8.89 -8.46 -21.49
N ALA A 30 8.48 -7.29 -22.00
CA ALA A 30 9.02 -6.01 -21.54
C ALA A 30 8.79 -5.77 -20.04
N ALA A 31 7.66 -6.27 -19.50
CA ALA A 31 7.36 -6.26 -18.06
C ALA A 31 8.10 -7.36 -17.28
N GLN A 32 8.95 -8.16 -17.92
CA GLN A 32 9.68 -9.29 -17.33
C GLN A 32 8.77 -10.36 -16.68
N LEU A 33 7.57 -10.54 -17.20
CA LEU A 33 6.62 -11.54 -16.72
C LEU A 33 6.71 -12.86 -17.50
N VAL A 34 7.14 -12.80 -18.76
CA VAL A 34 7.37 -13.97 -19.59
C VAL A 34 8.73 -13.92 -20.28
N GLU A 35 9.26 -15.10 -20.52
CA GLU A 35 10.43 -15.31 -21.37
C GLU A 35 10.01 -16.03 -22.65
N ILE A 36 10.45 -15.48 -23.79
CA ILE A 36 10.14 -16.03 -25.12
C ILE A 36 11.42 -16.65 -25.69
N SER A 37 11.38 -17.93 -26.04
CA SER A 37 12.48 -18.65 -26.65
C SER A 37 11.98 -19.36 -27.90
N ALA A 38 12.40 -18.86 -29.08
CA ALA A 38 11.91 -19.33 -30.38
C ALA A 38 10.38 -19.27 -30.48
N SER A 39 9.70 -20.41 -30.50
CA SER A 39 8.24 -20.53 -30.57
C SER A 39 7.57 -20.77 -29.21
N THR A 40 8.34 -20.88 -28.13
CA THR A 40 7.80 -21.16 -26.79
C THR A 40 7.81 -19.94 -25.90
N VAL A 41 6.85 -19.89 -24.98
CA VAL A 41 6.74 -18.86 -23.95
C VAL A 41 6.62 -19.52 -22.57
N GLY A 42 7.40 -19.02 -21.60
CA GLY A 42 7.38 -19.47 -20.22
C GLY A 42 7.23 -18.32 -19.24
N LEU A 43 6.81 -18.62 -18.01
CA LEU A 43 6.80 -17.60 -16.95
C LEU A 43 8.21 -17.40 -16.40
N THR A 44 8.56 -16.14 -16.13
CA THR A 44 9.74 -15.80 -15.32
C THR A 44 9.55 -16.24 -13.86
N ASP A 45 10.63 -16.26 -13.07
CA ASP A 45 10.54 -16.55 -11.63
C ASP A 45 9.68 -15.51 -10.91
N ILE A 46 9.77 -14.24 -11.29
CA ILE A 46 8.91 -13.16 -10.78
C ILE A 46 7.44 -13.48 -11.04
N ALA A 47 7.09 -13.88 -12.26
CA ALA A 47 5.71 -14.23 -12.57
C ALA A 47 5.24 -15.48 -11.81
N ARG A 48 6.11 -16.48 -11.63
CA ARG A 48 5.77 -17.67 -10.83
C ARG A 48 5.48 -17.32 -9.38
N GLU A 49 6.30 -16.45 -8.80
CA GLU A 49 6.15 -16.05 -7.40
C GLU A 49 4.91 -15.17 -7.17
N TYR A 50 4.61 -14.24 -8.06
CA TYR A 50 3.57 -13.25 -7.81
C TYR A 50 2.25 -13.49 -8.58
N LEU A 51 2.22 -14.36 -9.59
CA LEU A 51 1.03 -14.56 -10.42
C LEU A 51 0.44 -15.98 -10.36
N LEU A 52 1.11 -16.95 -9.74
CA LEU A 52 0.54 -18.27 -9.51
C LEU A 52 -0.17 -18.34 -8.16
N SER A 53 -1.38 -18.90 -8.16
CA SER A 53 -2.27 -18.95 -6.97
C SER A 53 -1.72 -19.78 -5.81
N GLU A 54 -0.77 -20.65 -6.07
CA GLU A 54 -0.11 -21.48 -5.06
C GLU A 54 0.96 -20.73 -4.26
N SER A 55 1.41 -19.57 -4.77
CA SER A 55 2.40 -18.77 -4.09
C SER A 55 1.79 -18.03 -2.90
N PRO A 56 2.50 -17.94 -1.76
CA PRO A 56 2.08 -17.11 -0.63
C PRO A 56 2.09 -15.61 -0.95
N PHE A 57 2.79 -15.21 -2.01
CA PHE A 57 2.87 -13.82 -2.47
C PHE A 57 1.97 -13.51 -3.66
N PHE A 58 0.99 -14.39 -3.94
CA PHE A 58 0.06 -14.24 -5.06
C PHE A 58 -0.59 -12.87 -5.13
N LYS A 59 -0.40 -12.17 -6.25
CA LYS A 59 -0.94 -10.84 -6.53
C LYS A 59 -2.14 -10.85 -7.49
N GLY A 60 -2.54 -12.02 -8.00
CA GLY A 60 -3.62 -12.13 -8.97
C GLY A 60 -4.95 -11.56 -8.48
N ALA A 61 -5.18 -11.52 -7.17
CA ALA A 61 -6.36 -10.88 -6.59
C ALA A 61 -6.46 -9.38 -6.93
N LEU A 62 -5.35 -8.70 -7.19
CA LEU A 62 -5.33 -7.29 -7.59
C LEU A 62 -5.99 -7.05 -8.96
N PHE A 63 -5.98 -8.06 -9.83
CA PHE A 63 -6.47 -7.96 -11.21
C PHE A 63 -7.87 -8.52 -11.41
N GLN A 64 -8.42 -9.23 -10.43
CA GLN A 64 -9.72 -9.90 -10.56
C GLN A 64 -10.93 -8.95 -10.59
N ASN A 65 -10.74 -7.72 -10.12
CA ASN A 65 -11.82 -6.73 -9.97
C ASN A 65 -11.73 -5.55 -10.95
N ILE A 66 -10.84 -5.59 -11.94
CA ILE A 66 -10.76 -4.54 -12.97
C ILE A 66 -11.90 -4.72 -13.94
N SER A 67 -12.81 -3.76 -14.00
CA SER A 67 -13.95 -3.73 -14.93
C SER A 67 -13.67 -2.85 -16.15
N ASN A 68 -14.42 -3.08 -17.24
CA ASN A 68 -14.38 -2.18 -18.40
C ASN A 68 -14.83 -0.76 -18.03
N ASP A 69 -15.75 -0.63 -17.07
CA ASP A 69 -16.23 0.66 -16.58
C ASP A 69 -15.12 1.49 -15.95
N GLU A 70 -14.16 0.84 -15.25
CA GLU A 70 -12.99 1.49 -14.69
C GLU A 70 -12.02 2.00 -15.77
N VAL A 71 -11.85 1.24 -16.85
CA VAL A 71 -11.06 1.67 -18.02
C VAL A 71 -11.70 2.86 -18.72
N ASP A 72 -13.02 2.85 -18.88
CA ASP A 72 -13.76 3.96 -19.49
C ASP A 72 -13.80 5.20 -18.57
N LEU A 73 -13.84 5.01 -17.26
CA LEU A 73 -13.70 6.07 -16.28
C LEU A 73 -12.30 6.69 -16.37
N LEU A 74 -11.26 5.87 -16.47
CA LEU A 74 -9.87 6.34 -16.66
C LEU A 74 -9.77 7.26 -17.88
N ARG A 75 -10.34 6.85 -19.00
CA ARG A 75 -10.38 7.67 -20.22
C ARG A 75 -11.08 9.02 -19.99
N LYS A 76 -12.23 9.02 -19.32
CA LYS A 76 -12.98 10.24 -19.04
C LYS A 76 -12.20 11.19 -18.13
N VAL A 77 -11.60 10.69 -17.06
CA VAL A 77 -10.83 11.50 -16.10
C VAL A 77 -9.57 12.12 -16.73
N HIS A 78 -8.90 11.38 -17.63
CA HIS A 78 -7.72 11.92 -18.33
C HIS A 78 -8.06 12.93 -19.42
N LEU A 79 -9.31 12.93 -19.91
CA LEU A 79 -9.75 13.83 -20.98
C LEU A 79 -10.52 15.06 -20.45
N GLN A 80 -10.90 15.05 -19.17
CA GLN A 80 -11.73 16.12 -18.57
C GLN A 80 -11.23 16.40 -17.16
N ASP A 81 -10.68 17.59 -16.94
CA ASP A 81 -10.17 18.03 -15.61
C ASP A 81 -11.27 18.14 -14.53
N ASP A 82 -12.56 18.13 -14.91
CA ASP A 82 -13.71 18.41 -14.06
C ASP A 82 -14.63 17.22 -13.74
N VAL A 83 -14.15 15.99 -13.78
CA VAL A 83 -14.98 14.86 -13.31
C VAL A 83 -15.06 14.88 -11.79
N PRO A 84 -16.29 14.96 -11.19
CA PRO A 84 -16.43 14.82 -9.75
C PRO A 84 -15.81 13.51 -9.29
N ARG A 85 -14.71 13.60 -8.53
CA ARG A 85 -14.04 12.43 -7.99
C ARG A 85 -15.01 11.73 -7.05
N PRO A 86 -15.25 10.42 -7.19
CA PRO A 86 -16.00 9.69 -6.19
C PRO A 86 -15.24 9.83 -4.87
N ILE A 87 -15.79 10.65 -4.01
CA ILE A 87 -15.20 10.91 -2.69
C ILE A 87 -15.09 9.58 -1.96
N THR A 88 -13.93 9.36 -1.42
CA THR A 88 -13.45 8.22 -0.64
C THR A 88 -14.47 7.58 0.31
N THR A 89 -15.43 8.32 0.85
CA THR A 89 -16.50 7.76 1.71
C THR A 89 -17.47 6.84 0.97
N GLN A 90 -17.86 7.16 -0.27
CA GLN A 90 -18.72 6.26 -1.07
C GLN A 90 -17.93 5.05 -1.60
N TRP A 91 -16.68 5.25 -1.94
CA TRP A 91 -15.78 4.20 -2.36
C TRP A 91 -15.40 3.27 -1.18
N LEU A 92 -15.14 3.82 0.02
CA LEU A 92 -14.98 3.06 1.25
C LEU A 92 -16.25 2.27 1.62
N ALA A 93 -17.44 2.88 1.50
CA ALA A 93 -18.71 2.18 1.71
C ALA A 93 -18.94 1.06 0.68
N GLY A 94 -18.58 1.27 -0.59
CA GLY A 94 -18.60 0.24 -1.64
C GLY A 94 -17.59 -0.89 -1.40
N ARG A 95 -16.42 -0.58 -0.83
CA ARG A 95 -15.42 -1.58 -0.39
C ARG A 95 -15.96 -2.46 0.75
N VAL A 96 -16.64 -1.89 1.71
CA VAL A 96 -17.26 -2.65 2.81
C VAL A 96 -18.28 -3.67 2.30
N LEU A 97 -19.01 -3.38 1.22
CA LEU A 97 -19.98 -4.30 0.61
C LEU A 97 -19.33 -5.50 -0.14
N LYS A 98 -18.04 -5.42 -0.49
CA LYS A 98 -17.24 -6.50 -1.10
C LYS A 98 -16.07 -6.91 -0.20
N ALA A 99 -16.28 -6.88 1.10
CA ALA A 99 -15.22 -6.87 2.10
C ALA A 99 -14.20 -8.01 1.96
N ASP A 100 -14.63 -9.25 1.70
CA ASP A 100 -13.71 -10.40 1.65
C ASP A 100 -12.76 -10.34 0.44
N SER A 101 -13.24 -10.02 -0.75
CA SER A 101 -12.38 -9.92 -1.94
C SER A 101 -11.43 -8.72 -1.85
N GLN A 102 -11.90 -7.60 -1.32
CA GLN A 102 -11.08 -6.41 -1.11
C GLN A 102 -10.02 -6.63 -0.03
N ALA A 103 -10.34 -7.33 1.04
CA ALA A 103 -9.39 -7.71 2.08
C ALA A 103 -8.22 -8.53 1.53
N GLN A 104 -8.51 -9.50 0.66
CA GLN A 104 -7.49 -10.31 -0.01
C GLN A 104 -6.63 -9.46 -0.95
N VAL A 105 -7.22 -8.54 -1.70
CA VAL A 105 -6.50 -7.62 -2.59
C VAL A 105 -5.55 -6.74 -1.78
N MET A 106 -6.03 -6.11 -0.72
CA MET A 106 -5.21 -5.24 0.16
C MET A 106 -4.08 -6.02 0.81
N HIS A 107 -4.37 -7.24 1.30
CA HIS A 107 -3.35 -8.11 1.88
C HIS A 107 -2.29 -8.50 0.84
N ALA A 108 -2.71 -8.97 -0.33
CA ALA A 108 -1.80 -9.35 -1.41
C ALA A 108 -0.93 -8.17 -1.89
N HIS A 109 -1.47 -6.95 -1.87
CA HIS A 109 -0.75 -5.74 -2.24
C HIS A 109 0.36 -5.40 -1.23
N SER A 110 0.09 -5.55 0.07
CA SER A 110 0.92 -5.00 1.15
C SER A 110 1.86 -6.02 1.80
N PHE A 111 1.46 -7.31 1.86
CA PHE A 111 2.09 -8.27 2.77
C PHE A 111 3.55 -8.61 2.45
N ALA A 112 3.93 -8.65 1.16
CA ALA A 112 5.31 -8.94 0.79
C ALA A 112 6.27 -7.82 1.24
N ALA A 113 5.90 -6.56 0.97
CA ALA A 113 6.66 -5.39 1.42
C ALA A 113 6.69 -5.31 2.96
N ALA A 114 5.53 -5.51 3.61
CA ALA A 114 5.42 -5.52 5.06
C ALA A 114 6.32 -6.60 5.69
N SER A 115 6.36 -7.81 5.13
CA SER A 115 7.20 -8.92 5.60
C SER A 115 8.70 -8.61 5.48
N PHE A 116 9.10 -7.93 4.43
CA PHE A 116 10.48 -7.45 4.28
C PHE A 116 10.80 -6.34 5.29
N PHE A 117 9.94 -5.34 5.41
CA PHE A 117 10.17 -4.23 6.33
C PHE A 117 10.14 -4.65 7.79
N ALA A 118 9.30 -5.62 8.16
CA ALA A 118 9.26 -6.15 9.52
C ALA A 118 10.60 -6.72 10.03
N GLN A 119 11.54 -7.02 9.13
CA GLN A 119 12.89 -7.49 9.47
C GLN A 119 13.88 -6.36 9.76
N GLN A 120 13.48 -5.10 9.55
CA GLN A 120 14.41 -3.97 9.74
C GLN A 120 14.71 -3.76 11.23
N PRO A 121 15.99 -3.50 11.59
CA PRO A 121 16.42 -3.36 12.99
C PRO A 121 15.69 -2.28 13.78
N VAL A 122 15.13 -1.28 13.11
CA VAL A 122 14.39 -0.19 13.74
C VAL A 122 13.20 -0.68 14.57
N PHE A 123 12.58 -1.79 14.21
CA PHE A 123 11.44 -2.37 14.94
C PHE A 123 11.85 -3.09 16.23
N GLN A 124 13.14 -3.34 16.46
CA GLN A 124 13.67 -3.85 17.74
C GLN A 124 13.66 -2.78 18.87
N GLN A 125 13.45 -1.52 18.52
CA GLN A 125 13.45 -0.38 19.44
C GLN A 125 12.03 0.11 19.76
N VAL A 126 11.00 -0.66 19.37
CA VAL A 126 9.59 -0.29 19.50
C VAL A 126 8.84 -1.46 20.09
N ASP A 127 7.99 -1.21 21.10
CA ASP A 127 7.18 -2.25 21.76
C ASP A 127 5.71 -2.20 21.32
N ARG A 128 5.17 -1.00 21.06
CA ARG A 128 3.76 -0.79 20.73
C ARG A 128 3.59 0.11 19.50
N ILE A 129 2.93 -0.40 18.47
CA ILE A 129 2.67 0.29 17.21
C ILE A 129 1.17 0.48 17.00
N LEU A 130 0.77 1.71 16.62
CA LEU A 130 -0.56 2.01 16.10
C LEU A 130 -0.49 2.00 14.56
N ASP A 131 -1.17 1.04 13.95
CA ASP A 131 -1.30 0.87 12.50
C ASP A 131 -2.58 1.58 12.04
N VAL A 132 -2.42 2.77 11.50
CA VAL A 132 -3.53 3.70 11.21
C VAL A 132 -4.04 3.47 9.80
N ALA A 133 -5.37 3.33 9.67
CA ALA A 133 -6.04 2.89 8.45
C ALA A 133 -5.47 1.57 7.93
N GLY A 134 -5.10 0.66 8.85
CA GLY A 134 -4.37 -0.57 8.56
C GLY A 134 -5.20 -1.67 7.90
N GLY A 135 -6.49 -1.43 7.66
CA GLY A 135 -7.39 -2.38 7.00
C GLY A 135 -7.48 -3.71 7.73
N VAL A 136 -7.09 -4.79 7.06
CA VAL A 136 -7.04 -6.15 7.64
C VAL A 136 -5.79 -6.41 8.48
N GLY A 137 -4.95 -5.41 8.71
CA GLY A 137 -3.77 -5.51 9.55
C GLY A 137 -2.57 -6.22 8.91
N SER A 138 -2.44 -6.20 7.60
CA SER A 138 -1.36 -6.90 6.90
C SER A 138 0.03 -6.53 7.41
N VAL A 139 0.27 -5.24 7.68
CA VAL A 139 1.55 -4.76 8.23
C VAL A 139 1.72 -5.19 9.68
N SER A 140 0.70 -5.00 10.51
CA SER A 140 0.68 -5.43 11.91
C SER A 140 0.91 -6.93 12.06
N ILE A 141 0.33 -7.75 11.19
CA ILE A 141 0.54 -9.21 11.14
C ILE A 141 2.01 -9.52 10.81
N ALA A 142 2.57 -8.89 9.76
CA ALA A 142 3.97 -9.10 9.38
C ALA A 142 4.94 -8.71 10.50
N LEU A 143 4.68 -7.57 11.16
CA LEU A 143 5.46 -7.09 12.29
C LEU A 143 5.39 -8.06 13.48
N ALA A 144 4.20 -8.52 13.86
CA ALA A 144 3.98 -9.45 14.98
C ALA A 144 4.61 -10.85 14.75
N LEU A 145 4.65 -11.31 13.48
CA LEU A 145 5.30 -12.56 13.11
C LEU A 145 6.83 -12.48 13.23
N LYS A 146 7.43 -11.35 12.87
CA LYS A 146 8.89 -11.18 12.86
C LYS A 146 9.46 -10.66 14.17
N ASN A 147 8.66 -9.94 14.95
CA ASN A 147 9.07 -9.30 16.19
C ASN A 147 8.16 -9.75 17.34
N PRO A 148 8.47 -10.86 18.02
CA PRO A 148 7.58 -11.47 19.04
C PRO A 148 7.24 -10.55 20.22
N HIS A 149 8.08 -9.55 20.51
CA HIS A 149 7.88 -8.56 21.57
C HIS A 149 6.84 -7.50 21.19
N LEU A 150 6.68 -7.20 19.87
CA LEU A 150 5.78 -6.16 19.40
C LEU A 150 4.30 -6.47 19.68
N ARG A 151 3.58 -5.42 20.05
CA ARG A 151 2.13 -5.39 20.13
C ARG A 151 1.62 -4.32 19.15
N CYS A 152 0.76 -4.72 18.22
CA CYS A 152 0.18 -3.83 17.23
C CYS A 152 -1.31 -3.60 17.51
N SER A 153 -1.78 -2.39 17.25
CA SER A 153 -3.21 -2.10 17.22
C SER A 153 -3.54 -1.52 15.85
N VAL A 154 -4.38 -2.21 15.11
CA VAL A 154 -4.92 -1.74 13.82
C VAL A 154 -6.09 -0.82 14.11
N MET A 155 -6.03 0.42 13.69
CA MET A 155 -7.12 1.38 13.78
C MET A 155 -7.70 1.61 12.38
N ASP A 156 -8.97 1.22 12.21
CA ASP A 156 -9.70 1.37 10.95
C ASP A 156 -11.20 1.46 11.23
N LEU A 157 -12.01 1.70 10.20
CA LEU A 157 -13.45 1.79 10.33
C LEU A 157 -14.05 0.52 10.97
N PRO A 158 -15.07 0.64 11.83
CA PRO A 158 -15.64 -0.49 12.57
C PRO A 158 -16.01 -1.71 11.72
N PRO A 159 -16.51 -1.58 10.47
CA PRO A 159 -16.82 -2.74 9.64
C PRO A 159 -15.62 -3.63 9.29
N MET A 160 -14.38 -3.13 9.41
CA MET A 160 -13.16 -3.91 9.14
C MET A 160 -12.81 -4.88 10.28
N ALA A 161 -13.41 -4.74 11.48
CA ALA A 161 -13.05 -5.48 12.68
C ALA A 161 -13.10 -7.00 12.53
N ALA A 162 -14.16 -7.53 11.91
CA ALA A 162 -14.32 -8.98 11.75
C ALA A 162 -13.27 -9.56 10.81
N LEU A 163 -12.94 -8.83 9.72
CA LEU A 163 -11.93 -9.22 8.75
C LEU A 163 -10.53 -9.17 9.36
N ALA A 164 -10.17 -8.07 10.02
CA ALA A 164 -8.87 -7.92 10.67
C ALA A 164 -8.64 -9.03 11.71
N ARG A 165 -9.67 -9.40 12.47
CA ARG A 165 -9.62 -10.52 13.41
C ARG A 165 -9.40 -11.85 12.69
N SER A 166 -10.16 -12.15 11.65
CA SER A 166 -10.03 -13.38 10.86
C SER A 166 -8.62 -13.52 10.27
N PHE A 167 -8.04 -12.42 9.77
CA PHE A 167 -6.67 -12.43 9.25
C PHE A 167 -5.65 -12.68 10.37
N SER A 168 -5.73 -11.98 11.50
CA SER A 168 -4.80 -12.18 12.62
C SER A 168 -4.88 -13.59 13.22
N GLU A 169 -6.07 -14.20 13.30
CA GLU A 169 -6.28 -15.59 13.70
C GLU A 169 -5.64 -16.57 12.70
N ARG A 170 -5.87 -16.36 11.40
CA ARG A 170 -5.30 -17.18 10.32
C ARG A 170 -3.77 -17.21 10.35
N PHE A 171 -3.12 -16.13 10.71
CA PHE A 171 -1.67 -16.01 10.84
C PHE A 171 -1.15 -16.35 12.26
N GLY A 172 -2.01 -16.72 13.19
CA GLY A 172 -1.61 -17.13 14.55
C GLY A 172 -1.04 -15.99 15.41
N VAL A 173 -1.48 -14.74 15.18
CA VAL A 173 -0.99 -13.54 15.90
C VAL A 173 -2.12 -12.73 16.55
N ALA A 174 -3.29 -13.32 16.75
CA ALA A 174 -4.45 -12.64 17.31
C ALA A 174 -4.23 -12.14 18.77
N ASP A 175 -3.27 -12.72 19.49
CA ASP A 175 -2.84 -12.29 20.82
C ASP A 175 -1.94 -11.04 20.80
N LYS A 176 -1.42 -10.66 19.63
CA LYS A 176 -0.47 -9.55 19.44
C LYS A 176 -1.03 -8.41 18.60
N VAL A 177 -2.09 -8.66 17.84
CA VAL A 177 -2.71 -7.70 16.92
C VAL A 177 -4.14 -7.42 17.39
N ALA A 178 -4.34 -6.27 18.02
CA ALA A 178 -5.66 -5.78 18.42
C ALA A 178 -6.30 -4.95 17.30
N PHE A 179 -7.63 -4.76 17.35
CA PHE A 179 -8.36 -3.88 16.43
C PHE A 179 -9.11 -2.79 17.20
N ILE A 180 -9.03 -1.55 16.66
CA ILE A 180 -9.71 -0.36 17.16
C ILE A 180 -10.63 0.14 16.07
N GLY A 181 -11.94 0.02 16.27
CA GLY A 181 -12.95 0.48 15.31
C GLY A 181 -13.20 1.97 15.43
N GLN A 182 -12.49 2.78 14.64
CA GLN A 182 -12.53 4.23 14.72
C GLN A 182 -12.20 4.89 13.38
N ASP A 183 -12.91 5.96 13.02
CA ASP A 183 -12.54 6.81 11.91
C ASP A 183 -11.30 7.65 12.28
N VAL A 184 -10.25 7.51 11.47
CA VAL A 184 -8.94 8.16 11.69
C VAL A 184 -9.00 9.69 11.67
N PHE A 185 -10.04 10.27 11.08
CA PHE A 185 -10.22 11.73 11.02
C PHE A 185 -11.08 12.29 12.13
N SER A 186 -12.08 11.55 12.61
CA SER A 186 -13.16 12.09 13.45
C SER A 186 -12.84 12.16 14.95
N SER A 187 -11.88 11.36 15.45
CA SER A 187 -11.63 11.23 16.88
C SER A 187 -10.16 11.44 17.22
N GLU A 188 -9.87 11.68 18.51
CA GLU A 188 -8.51 11.61 19.00
C GLU A 188 -7.99 10.18 18.95
N TRP A 189 -6.71 10.01 18.61
CA TRP A 189 -6.12 8.70 18.57
C TRP A 189 -5.75 8.22 19.97
N PRO A 190 -5.82 6.90 20.21
CA PRO A 190 -5.47 6.37 21.52
C PRO A 190 -3.99 6.56 21.82
N ALA A 191 -3.65 6.89 23.06
CA ALA A 191 -2.29 7.07 23.53
C ALA A 191 -1.63 5.74 23.96
N GLY A 192 -0.34 5.80 24.25
CA GLY A 192 0.42 4.67 24.79
C GLY A 192 1.09 3.82 23.73
N TYR A 193 1.40 4.39 22.58
CA TYR A 193 2.19 3.79 21.50
C TYR A 193 3.54 4.47 21.39
N ASP A 194 4.58 3.68 21.06
CA ASP A 194 5.91 4.19 20.81
C ASP A 194 6.07 4.67 19.37
N ALA A 195 5.20 4.14 18.50
CA ALA A 195 5.22 4.49 17.10
C ALA A 195 3.84 4.43 16.45
N VAL A 196 3.71 5.18 15.36
CA VAL A 196 2.60 5.10 14.40
C VAL A 196 3.14 4.58 13.06
N ILE A 197 2.38 3.74 12.39
CA ILE A 197 2.64 3.37 11.00
C ILE A 197 1.46 3.76 10.10
N LEU A 198 1.79 4.37 8.96
CA LEU A 198 0.89 4.70 7.85
C LEU A 198 1.37 3.93 6.62
N SER A 199 0.63 2.90 6.21
CA SER A 199 1.04 2.04 5.10
C SER A 199 -0.01 2.06 3.99
N ASN A 200 0.33 2.60 2.83
CA ASN A 200 -0.59 2.83 1.73
C ASN A 200 -1.81 3.67 2.17
N VAL A 201 -1.56 4.77 2.84
CA VAL A 201 -2.59 5.65 3.41
C VAL A 201 -2.52 7.06 2.85
N LEU A 202 -1.31 7.65 2.83
CA LEU A 202 -1.17 9.07 2.48
C LEU A 202 -1.51 9.34 1.01
N HIS A 203 -1.25 8.39 0.14
CA HIS A 203 -1.59 8.51 -1.28
C HIS A 203 -3.09 8.55 -1.59
N ASP A 204 -3.95 8.20 -0.64
CA ASP A 204 -5.40 8.28 -0.80
C ASP A 204 -5.95 9.69 -0.57
N TRP A 205 -5.20 10.57 0.09
CA TRP A 205 -5.70 11.83 0.62
C TRP A 205 -5.02 13.04 -0.01
N ASP A 206 -5.74 14.15 -0.04
CA ASP A 206 -5.18 15.45 -0.40
C ASP A 206 -4.14 15.92 0.63
N HIS A 207 -3.41 16.98 0.28
CA HIS A 207 -2.36 17.55 1.13
C HIS A 207 -2.85 17.95 2.54
N SER A 208 -4.05 18.49 2.63
CA SER A 208 -4.64 18.96 3.90
C SER A 208 -4.94 17.80 4.83
N ARG A 209 -5.51 16.72 4.31
CA ARG A 209 -5.80 15.49 5.06
C ARG A 209 -4.53 14.72 5.41
N CYS A 210 -3.55 14.64 4.51
CA CYS A 210 -2.23 14.09 4.84
C CYS A 210 -1.59 14.81 6.02
N LYS A 211 -1.59 16.16 6.00
CA LYS A 211 -1.10 16.98 7.10
C LYS A 211 -1.85 16.66 8.40
N ALA A 212 -3.18 16.58 8.37
CA ALA A 212 -3.99 16.28 9.55
C ALA A 212 -3.67 14.90 10.15
N LEU A 213 -3.51 13.85 9.31
CA LEU A 213 -3.12 12.51 9.76
C LEU A 213 -1.74 12.50 10.42
N ILE A 214 -0.76 13.16 9.81
CA ILE A 214 0.61 13.20 10.33
C ILE A 214 0.68 14.02 11.63
N GLN A 215 -0.11 15.11 11.75
CA GLN A 215 -0.23 15.86 13.01
C GLN A 215 -0.85 15.03 14.12
N LYS A 216 -1.90 14.26 13.84
CA LYS A 216 -2.47 13.32 14.81
C LYS A 216 -1.44 12.26 15.24
N ALA A 217 -0.67 11.71 14.29
CA ALA A 217 0.41 10.78 14.60
C ALA A 217 1.46 11.40 15.54
N PHE A 218 1.83 12.67 15.30
CA PHE A 218 2.76 13.41 16.17
C PHE A 218 2.25 13.54 17.60
N HIS A 219 0.95 13.82 17.77
CA HIS A 219 0.35 13.95 19.10
C HIS A 219 0.14 12.61 19.83
N ALA A 220 -0.08 11.53 19.08
CA ALA A 220 -0.37 10.21 19.66
C ALA A 220 0.85 9.50 20.28
N ILE A 221 2.07 9.93 19.95
CA ILE A 221 3.31 9.29 20.43
C ILE A 221 4.14 10.22 21.30
N PRO A 222 4.96 9.68 22.24
CA PRO A 222 5.82 10.46 23.12
C PRO A 222 7.03 11.04 22.36
N VAL A 223 7.75 11.96 23.02
CA VAL A 223 9.11 12.35 22.58
C VAL A 223 9.98 11.09 22.52
N GLY A 224 10.79 10.98 21.49
CA GLY A 224 11.56 9.77 21.16
C GLY A 224 10.79 8.79 20.27
N GLY A 225 9.46 8.91 20.19
CA GLY A 225 8.62 8.07 19.35
C GLY A 225 8.86 8.27 17.86
N ARG A 226 8.38 7.33 17.04
CA ARG A 226 8.65 7.29 15.61
C ARG A 226 7.38 7.22 14.78
N ILE A 227 7.43 7.83 13.61
CA ILE A 227 6.47 7.54 12.54
C ILE A 227 7.15 6.69 11.46
N PHE A 228 6.42 5.69 11.00
CA PHE A 228 6.76 4.86 9.85
C PHE A 228 5.77 5.14 8.74
N VAL A 229 6.26 5.40 7.54
CA VAL A 229 5.42 5.56 6.35
C VAL A 229 5.90 4.58 5.30
N ASN A 230 5.03 3.66 4.90
CA ASN A 230 5.28 2.71 3.83
C ASN A 230 4.49 3.11 2.60
N GLU A 231 5.19 3.63 1.59
CA GLU A 231 4.59 4.13 0.35
C GLU A 231 5.44 3.79 -0.88
N MET A 232 4.80 3.75 -2.03
CA MET A 232 5.49 3.74 -3.31
C MET A 232 5.83 5.19 -3.69
N LEU A 233 7.11 5.54 -3.63
CA LEU A 233 7.54 6.91 -3.91
C LEU A 233 7.92 7.12 -5.36
N LEU A 234 7.56 8.28 -5.90
CA LEU A 234 8.07 8.79 -7.17
C LEU A 234 9.52 9.29 -7.02
N ASN A 235 10.27 9.29 -8.12
CA ASN A 235 11.51 10.04 -8.21
C ASN A 235 11.24 11.54 -8.07
N GLU A 236 12.23 12.31 -7.66
CA GLU A 236 12.10 13.76 -7.47
C GLU A 236 11.74 14.50 -8.77
N ASP A 237 12.19 14.00 -9.91
CA ASP A 237 11.85 14.53 -11.24
C ASP A 237 10.48 14.06 -11.75
N ARG A 238 9.77 13.21 -11.00
CA ARG A 238 8.48 12.58 -11.32
C ARG A 238 8.45 11.75 -12.61
N LYS A 239 9.61 11.40 -13.17
CA LYS A 239 9.71 10.58 -14.40
C LYS A 239 9.72 9.08 -14.14
N GLY A 240 9.28 8.65 -13.00
CA GLY A 240 9.22 7.24 -12.60
C GLY A 240 9.37 7.04 -11.10
N PRO A 241 9.57 5.82 -10.66
CA PRO A 241 9.53 4.58 -11.44
C PRO A 241 8.14 4.28 -12.02
N ILE A 242 8.07 3.39 -13.01
CA ILE A 242 6.81 3.10 -13.72
C ILE A 242 5.68 2.62 -12.81
N GLY A 243 5.99 1.79 -11.80
CA GLY A 243 5.00 1.29 -10.86
C GLY A 243 4.30 2.40 -10.07
N PRO A 244 5.02 3.25 -9.31
CA PRO A 244 4.45 4.43 -8.63
C PRO A 244 3.73 5.39 -9.58
N ALA A 245 4.27 5.62 -10.79
CA ALA A 245 3.64 6.51 -11.77
C ALA A 245 2.27 5.98 -12.22
N LEU A 246 2.18 4.69 -12.55
CA LEU A 246 0.91 4.05 -12.90
C LEU A 246 -0.06 4.03 -11.71
N PHE A 247 0.46 3.76 -10.51
CA PHE A 247 -0.38 3.75 -9.31
C PHE A 247 -0.92 5.16 -8.97
N SER A 248 -0.13 6.21 -9.22
CA SER A 248 -0.60 7.59 -9.11
C SER A 248 -1.75 7.90 -10.08
N ALA A 249 -1.70 7.35 -11.31
CA ALA A 249 -2.82 7.46 -12.25
C ALA A 249 -4.07 6.71 -11.78
N VAL A 250 -3.90 5.56 -11.10
CA VAL A 250 -5.00 4.84 -10.47
C VAL A 250 -5.61 5.66 -9.31
N MET A 251 -4.77 6.32 -8.49
CA MET A 251 -5.25 7.19 -7.41
C MET A 251 -6.11 8.35 -7.95
N LEU A 252 -5.77 8.89 -9.11
CA LEU A 252 -6.58 9.93 -9.77
C LEU A 252 -8.04 9.49 -10.01
N LEU A 253 -8.29 8.18 -10.18
CA LEU A 253 -9.64 7.63 -10.40
C LEU A 253 -10.44 7.46 -9.11
N PHE A 254 -9.78 7.03 -8.04
CA PHE A 254 -10.46 6.46 -6.88
C PHE A 254 -10.29 7.29 -5.61
N THR A 255 -9.33 8.23 -5.59
CA THR A 255 -8.93 8.93 -4.37
C THR A 255 -8.75 10.44 -4.62
N GLU A 256 -8.49 11.19 -3.56
CA GLU A 256 -8.17 12.62 -3.61
C GLU A 256 -6.66 12.87 -3.75
N GLY A 257 -5.86 11.82 -3.58
CA GLY A 257 -4.42 11.92 -3.45
C GLY A 257 -3.62 11.54 -4.69
N LYS A 258 -2.36 11.29 -4.47
CA LYS A 258 -1.36 10.93 -5.48
C LYS A 258 -0.16 10.24 -4.83
N GLN A 259 0.69 9.61 -5.62
CA GLN A 259 1.98 9.18 -5.12
C GLN A 259 2.89 10.39 -4.86
N LEU A 260 3.59 10.35 -3.72
CA LEU A 260 4.49 11.41 -3.28
C LEU A 260 5.93 11.13 -3.73
N THR A 261 6.74 12.18 -3.83
CA THR A 261 8.20 12.06 -3.82
C THR A 261 8.72 11.97 -2.38
N MET A 262 9.99 11.61 -2.19
CA MET A 262 10.60 11.62 -0.85
C MET A 262 10.62 13.02 -0.26
N SER A 263 10.92 14.05 -1.05
CA SER A 263 10.96 15.45 -0.61
C SER A 263 9.57 15.95 -0.19
N GLU A 264 8.51 15.60 -0.93
CA GLU A 264 7.14 15.96 -0.53
C GLU A 264 6.73 15.32 0.79
N LEU A 265 7.04 14.02 0.97
CA LEU A 265 6.75 13.31 2.21
C LEU A 265 7.56 13.86 3.38
N ALA A 266 8.85 14.13 3.19
CA ALA A 266 9.69 14.74 4.21
C ALA A 266 9.17 16.10 4.66
N ALA A 267 8.76 16.96 3.71
CA ALA A 267 8.18 18.25 4.01
C ALA A 267 6.87 18.16 4.83
N LEU A 268 6.01 17.18 4.53
CA LEU A 268 4.80 16.92 5.31
C LEU A 268 5.13 16.48 6.75
N LEU A 269 6.12 15.60 6.92
CA LEU A 269 6.59 15.13 8.23
C LEU A 269 7.19 16.27 9.06
N GLU A 270 8.06 17.08 8.45
CA GLU A 270 8.68 18.24 9.08
C GLU A 270 7.65 19.30 9.50
N LEU A 271 6.65 19.56 8.64
CA LEU A 271 5.57 20.50 8.93
C LEU A 271 4.74 20.08 10.15
N ALA A 272 4.64 18.79 10.42
CA ALA A 272 3.98 18.26 11.61
C ALA A 272 4.88 18.21 12.85
N GLY A 273 6.19 18.48 12.72
CA GLY A 273 7.16 18.48 13.80
C GLY A 273 8.06 17.25 13.88
N PHE A 274 7.89 16.27 13.02
CA PHE A 274 8.83 15.15 12.91
C PHE A 274 10.17 15.61 12.32
N GLN A 275 11.23 14.96 12.73
CA GLN A 275 12.58 15.28 12.28
C GLN A 275 13.29 14.03 11.75
N GLN A 276 14.38 14.23 11.00
CA GLN A 276 15.21 13.15 10.47
C GLN A 276 14.44 12.18 9.56
N ALA A 277 13.59 12.71 8.68
CA ALA A 277 12.87 11.90 7.72
C ALA A 277 13.82 11.25 6.71
N VAL A 278 13.90 9.92 6.69
CA VAL A 278 14.77 9.15 5.80
C VAL A 278 14.07 7.90 5.26
N ALA A 279 14.36 7.56 4.01
CA ALA A 279 13.98 6.27 3.45
C ALA A 279 14.95 5.20 3.99
N SER A 280 14.52 4.47 5.02
CA SER A 280 15.37 3.53 5.77
C SER A 280 15.49 2.15 5.11
N ALA A 281 14.51 1.76 4.28
CA ALA A 281 14.54 0.50 3.54
C ALA A 281 13.69 0.59 2.26
N ARG A 282 13.97 -0.27 1.28
CA ARG A 282 13.21 -0.39 0.03
C ARG A 282 12.93 -1.84 -0.31
N PHE A 283 11.73 -2.10 -0.84
CA PHE A 283 11.32 -3.39 -1.37
C PHE A 283 10.49 -3.17 -2.65
N GLY A 284 11.05 -3.54 -3.80
CA GLY A 284 10.45 -3.22 -5.09
C GLY A 284 10.25 -1.70 -5.24
N TYR A 285 9.02 -1.28 -5.45
CA TYR A 285 8.65 0.13 -5.52
C TYR A 285 8.35 0.76 -4.15
N TYR A 286 8.21 -0.05 -3.10
CA TYR A 286 7.91 0.44 -1.75
C TYR A 286 9.13 0.97 -1.05
N SER A 287 8.94 2.04 -0.30
CA SER A 287 9.94 2.62 0.60
C SER A 287 9.37 2.70 2.01
N LEU A 288 10.13 2.23 2.99
CA LEU A 288 9.87 2.51 4.40
C LEU A 288 10.56 3.81 4.75
N VAL A 289 9.80 4.85 4.97
CA VAL A 289 10.29 6.14 5.46
C VAL A 289 10.09 6.20 6.96
N THR A 290 11.11 6.65 7.69
CA THR A 290 11.07 6.82 9.13
C THR A 290 11.38 8.26 9.50
N ALA A 291 10.68 8.78 10.51
CA ALA A 291 11.02 10.06 11.14
C ALA A 291 10.76 9.99 12.65
N GLN A 292 11.32 10.90 13.42
CA GLN A 292 11.27 10.87 14.87
C GLN A 292 10.68 12.14 15.46
N LYS A 293 9.89 12.01 16.53
CA LYS A 293 9.46 13.13 17.37
C LYS A 293 10.56 13.43 18.38
N LEU A 294 11.27 14.54 18.20
CA LEU A 294 12.37 14.93 19.09
C LEU A 294 11.96 15.99 20.12
N THR A 295 10.84 16.68 19.92
CA THR A 295 10.33 17.74 20.80
C THR A 295 8.82 17.62 21.02
N GLU A 296 8.28 18.17 22.11
CA GLU A 296 6.84 18.16 22.38
C GLU A 296 6.03 19.06 21.44
N HIS A 297 6.63 20.12 20.94
CA HIS A 297 5.97 21.05 20.02
C HIS A 297 6.68 21.04 18.69
N PRO A 298 5.95 21.03 17.56
CA PRO A 298 6.55 21.33 16.28
C PRO A 298 7.16 22.73 16.39
N GLU A 299 8.45 22.86 16.14
CA GLU A 299 9.10 24.18 16.12
C GLU A 299 8.44 25.02 15.04
N GLY A 300 7.51 25.88 15.48
CA GLY A 300 6.89 26.84 14.59
C GLY A 300 7.97 27.78 14.10
N LYS A 301 8.30 27.73 12.82
CA LYS A 301 8.83 28.91 12.15
C LYS A 301 7.73 29.99 12.34
N ARG A 302 7.94 30.87 13.33
CA ARG A 302 7.22 32.15 13.38
C ARG A 302 7.51 32.81 12.04
N CYS A 303 6.49 32.90 11.21
CA CYS A 303 6.53 33.79 10.07
C CYS A 303 6.75 35.20 10.65
N GLY A 304 7.98 35.72 10.52
CA GLY A 304 8.30 37.11 10.68
C GLY A 304 7.90 37.89 9.41
#